data_859e6cbac6620134f6a64f4f45a140e2
#
_entry.id   859e6cbac6620134f6a64f4f45a140e2
#
_cell.length_a   1.000
_cell.length_b   1.000
_cell.length_c   1.000
_cell.angle_alpha   90.00
_cell.angle_beta   90.00
_cell.angle_gamma   90.00
#
_symmetry.space_group_name_H-M   'P 1'
#
loop_
_entity.id
_entity.type
_entity.pdbx_description
1 polymer ?
#
loop_
_entity_poly.entity_id
_entity_poly.type
_entity_poly.pdbx_seq_one_letter_code
_entity_poly.pdbx_strand_id
1 'polypeptide(L)'
;MDKLIQKYLLMIKLSPNTAAKLYEPLIEFEEKPMQGVKLEESYQVFGQWDYAVLFKADTNANALHFVGDCIRLIEGVIETATIPLVPIKKYSV
;
A
#
# COMPACT_ATOMS: atom_id res chain seq x y z
N MET A 1 -13.15 -15.71 -16.74
CA MET A 1 -13.77 -14.39 -16.59
C MET A 1 -12.87 -13.54 -15.70
N ASP A 2 -12.47 -12.41 -16.21
CA ASP A 2 -11.55 -11.54 -15.47
C ASP A 2 -12.30 -10.85 -14.34
N LYS A 3 -11.71 -10.90 -13.14
CA LYS A 3 -12.25 -10.16 -12.02
C LYS A 3 -11.95 -8.68 -12.22
N LEU A 4 -12.87 -7.81 -11.80
CA LEU A 4 -12.60 -6.39 -11.73
C LEU A 4 -11.52 -6.18 -10.66
N ILE A 5 -10.38 -5.67 -11.09
CA ILE A 5 -9.27 -5.40 -10.19
C ILE A 5 -9.21 -3.91 -9.96
N GLN A 6 -9.33 -3.52 -8.71
CA GLN A 6 -9.20 -2.12 -8.31
C GLN A 6 -7.78 -1.83 -7.89
N LYS A 7 -7.25 -0.73 -8.40
CA LYS A 7 -5.93 -0.24 -8.01
C LYS A 7 -6.07 0.77 -6.88
N TYR A 8 -5.13 0.71 -5.94
CA TYR A 8 -5.11 1.58 -4.77
C TYR A 8 -3.73 2.18 -4.57
N LEU A 9 -3.70 3.38 -4.04
CA LEU A 9 -2.48 3.99 -3.51
C LEU A 9 -2.61 4.03 -2.00
N LEU A 10 -1.72 3.32 -1.31
CA LEU A 10 -1.66 3.31 0.15
C LEU A 10 -0.58 4.26 0.60
N MET A 11 -0.98 5.28 1.36
CA MET A 11 -0.06 6.22 1.98
C MET A 11 0.17 5.81 3.43
N ILE A 12 1.42 5.80 3.86
CA ILE A 12 1.80 5.34 5.19
C ILE A 12 2.62 6.41 5.89
N LYS A 13 2.21 6.74 7.11
CA LYS A 13 2.94 7.65 7.98
C LYS A 13 3.53 6.87 9.13
N LEU A 14 4.81 7.09 9.41
CA LEU A 14 5.55 6.40 10.45
C LEU A 14 5.88 7.35 11.59
N SER A 15 6.03 6.80 12.79
CA SER A 15 6.53 7.57 13.91
C SER A 15 7.98 7.98 13.63
N PRO A 16 8.42 9.18 14.10
CA PRO A 16 9.78 9.64 13.82
C PRO A 16 10.88 8.67 14.27
N ASN A 17 10.66 7.96 15.38
CA ASN A 17 11.65 7.05 15.92
C ASN A 17 11.78 5.76 15.12
N THR A 18 10.78 5.42 14.33
CA THR A 18 10.75 4.15 13.62
C THR A 18 10.87 4.32 12.11
N ALA A 19 10.78 5.54 11.59
CA ALA A 19 10.81 5.80 10.16
C ALA A 19 12.02 5.17 9.47
N ALA A 20 13.19 5.23 10.11
CA ALA A 20 14.40 4.66 9.55
C ALA A 20 14.43 3.13 9.65
N LYS A 21 13.69 2.54 10.61
CA LYS A 21 13.72 1.11 10.88
C LYS A 21 12.62 0.34 10.16
N LEU A 22 11.55 1.00 9.77
CA LEU A 22 10.42 0.33 9.14
C LEU A 22 10.59 0.12 7.65
N TYR A 23 11.68 0.60 7.13
CA TYR A 23 12.02 0.37 5.74
C TYR A 23 12.10 -1.12 5.42
N GLU A 24 12.75 -1.91 6.27
CA GLU A 24 12.94 -3.35 6.04
C GLU A 24 11.63 -4.14 5.97
N PRO A 25 10.72 -4.03 6.95
CA PRO A 25 9.46 -4.77 6.88
C PRO A 25 8.63 -4.44 5.64
N LEU A 26 8.67 -3.21 5.18
CA LEU A 26 7.90 -2.81 3.99
C LEU A 26 8.52 -3.38 2.71
N ILE A 27 9.84 -3.52 2.66
CA ILE A 27 10.53 -4.13 1.52
C ILE A 27 10.34 -5.65 1.51
N GLU A 28 10.22 -6.25 2.69
CA GLU A 28 10.09 -7.70 2.81
C GLU A 28 8.71 -8.22 2.44
N PHE A 29 7.71 -7.36 2.23
CA PHE A 29 6.41 -7.82 1.78
C PHE A 29 6.55 -8.48 0.41
N GLU A 30 6.02 -9.69 0.32
CA GLU A 30 5.96 -10.39 -0.95
C GLU A 30 5.02 -9.69 -1.92
N GLU A 31 5.21 -9.92 -3.21
CA GLU A 31 4.35 -9.36 -4.24
C GLU A 31 2.87 -9.67 -3.97
N LYS A 32 2.59 -10.86 -3.45
CA LYS A 32 1.24 -11.28 -3.09
C LYS A 32 1.18 -11.54 -1.59
N PRO A 33 1.00 -10.49 -0.77
CA PRO A 33 1.04 -10.65 0.67
C PRO A 33 -0.14 -11.42 1.25
N MET A 34 -1.25 -11.46 0.53
CA MET A 34 -2.43 -12.24 0.88
C MET A 34 -3.23 -12.54 -0.37
N GLN A 35 -4.19 -13.46 -0.25
CA GLN A 35 -5.06 -13.80 -1.37
C GLN A 35 -5.86 -12.57 -1.82
N GLY A 36 -5.89 -12.34 -3.12
CA GLY A 36 -6.65 -11.25 -3.71
C GLY A 36 -5.97 -9.89 -3.70
N VAL A 37 -4.72 -9.82 -3.22
CA VAL A 37 -3.94 -8.57 -3.19
C VAL A 37 -2.60 -8.79 -3.85
N LYS A 38 -2.22 -7.86 -4.72
CA LYS A 38 -0.94 -7.88 -5.40
C LYS A 38 -0.29 -6.51 -5.29
N LEU A 39 0.92 -6.46 -4.74
CA LEU A 39 1.70 -5.23 -4.68
C LEU A 39 2.37 -4.98 -6.02
N GLU A 40 2.39 -3.72 -6.47
CA GLU A 40 3.01 -3.36 -7.73
C GLU A 40 4.30 -2.58 -7.53
N GLU A 41 4.25 -1.50 -6.76
CA GLU A 41 5.39 -0.65 -6.53
C GLU A 41 5.31 -0.03 -5.15
N SER A 42 6.47 0.29 -4.60
CA SER A 42 6.53 1.05 -3.36
C SER A 42 7.47 2.24 -3.56
N TYR A 43 7.16 3.32 -2.88
CA TYR A 43 7.87 4.58 -3.02
C TYR A 43 8.17 5.15 -1.65
N GLN A 44 9.32 5.80 -1.55
CA GLN A 44 9.57 6.70 -0.44
C GLN A 44 9.04 8.07 -0.84
N VAL A 45 8.26 8.69 0.05
CA VAL A 45 7.68 10.00 -0.21
C VAL A 45 8.12 10.98 0.89
N PHE A 46 7.98 12.25 0.62
CA PHE A 46 8.41 13.30 1.54
C PHE A 46 7.22 14.20 1.89
N GLY A 47 7.29 14.84 3.06
CA GLY A 47 6.24 15.71 3.54
C GLY A 47 5.45 15.06 4.65
N GLN A 48 4.12 15.01 4.51
CA GLN A 48 3.25 14.45 5.55
C GLN A 48 3.29 12.92 5.62
N TRP A 49 3.71 12.26 4.55
CA TRP A 49 3.73 10.81 4.46
C TRP A 49 5.15 10.32 4.27
N ASP A 50 5.42 9.09 4.68
CA ASP A 50 6.76 8.51 4.59
C ASP A 50 6.88 7.50 3.47
N TYR A 51 5.82 6.72 3.21
CA TYR A 51 5.84 5.70 2.17
C TYR A 51 4.51 5.67 1.42
N ALA A 52 4.60 5.24 0.17
CA ALA A 52 3.43 4.99 -0.66
C ALA A 52 3.58 3.62 -1.30
N VAL A 53 2.50 2.83 -1.30
CA VAL A 53 2.49 1.50 -1.92
C VAL A 53 1.35 1.45 -2.93
N LEU A 54 1.70 1.10 -4.16
CA LEU A 54 0.72 0.90 -5.21
C LEU A 54 0.37 -0.58 -5.24
N PHE A 55 -0.92 -0.91 -5.07
CA PHE A 55 -1.34 -2.30 -5.06
C PHE A 55 -2.69 -2.47 -5.74
N LYS A 56 -2.99 -3.71 -6.09
CA LYS A 56 -4.28 -4.10 -6.66
C LYS A 56 -4.96 -5.08 -5.72
N ALA A 57 -6.28 -4.99 -5.65
CA ALA A 57 -7.10 -5.96 -4.92
C ALA A 57 -8.31 -6.34 -5.76
N ASP A 58 -8.74 -7.58 -5.61
CA ASP A 58 -9.90 -8.08 -6.33
C ASP A 58 -11.23 -7.60 -5.74
N THR A 59 -11.23 -7.22 -4.46
CA THR A 59 -12.39 -6.65 -3.78
C THR A 59 -11.95 -5.56 -2.82
N ASN A 60 -12.88 -4.65 -2.51
CA ASN A 60 -12.61 -3.63 -1.48
C ASN A 60 -12.37 -4.28 -0.11
N ALA A 61 -13.07 -5.38 0.17
CA ALA A 61 -12.88 -6.08 1.44
C ALA A 61 -11.44 -6.57 1.57
N ASN A 62 -10.87 -7.17 0.52
CA ASN A 62 -9.49 -7.61 0.56
C ASN A 62 -8.49 -6.46 0.65
N ALA A 63 -8.78 -5.34 0.00
CA ALA A 63 -7.95 -4.14 0.15
C ALA A 63 -7.93 -3.66 1.60
N LEU A 64 -9.10 -3.60 2.24
CA LEU A 64 -9.20 -3.17 3.63
C LEU A 64 -8.56 -4.17 4.59
N HIS A 65 -8.66 -5.47 4.32
CA HIS A 65 -7.98 -6.50 5.11
C HIS A 65 -6.47 -6.36 5.01
N PHE A 66 -5.95 -6.14 3.81
CA PHE A 66 -4.51 -5.94 3.66
C PHE A 66 -4.02 -4.75 4.49
N VAL A 67 -4.69 -3.61 4.38
CA VAL A 67 -4.28 -2.42 5.12
C VAL A 67 -4.47 -2.62 6.62
N GLY A 68 -5.63 -3.13 7.04
CA GLY A 68 -5.97 -3.28 8.46
C GLY A 68 -5.19 -4.37 9.16
N ASP A 69 -5.02 -5.52 8.52
CA ASP A 69 -4.45 -6.70 9.17
C ASP A 69 -2.96 -6.88 8.90
N CYS A 70 -2.42 -6.27 7.85
CA CYS A 70 -1.01 -6.40 7.53
C CYS A 70 -0.24 -5.11 7.78
N ILE A 71 -0.71 -3.99 7.28
CA ILE A 71 0.04 -2.74 7.33
C ILE A 71 -0.12 -2.03 8.67
N ARG A 72 -1.35 -1.86 9.14
CA ARG A 72 -1.61 -1.10 10.37
C ARG A 72 -1.09 -1.80 11.63
N LEU A 73 -0.81 -3.09 11.56
CA LEU A 73 -0.24 -3.84 12.67
C LEU A 73 1.29 -3.71 12.76
N ILE A 74 1.93 -3.12 11.77
CA ILE A 74 3.37 -2.89 11.82
C ILE A 74 3.65 -1.82 12.88
N GLU A 75 4.51 -2.17 13.83
CA GLU A 75 4.89 -1.23 14.88
C GLU A 75 5.51 0.02 14.27
N GLY A 76 5.02 1.19 14.69
CA GLY A 76 5.51 2.47 14.20
C GLY A 76 4.67 3.08 13.09
N VAL A 77 3.73 2.32 12.51
CA VAL A 77 2.76 2.89 11.57
C VAL A 77 1.72 3.66 12.39
N ILE A 78 1.65 4.96 12.20
CA ILE A 78 0.76 5.82 12.99
C ILE A 78 -0.48 6.28 12.21
N GLU A 79 -0.41 6.29 10.89
CA GLU A 79 -1.53 6.70 10.06
C GLU A 79 -1.41 6.08 8.68
N THR A 80 -2.54 5.73 8.10
CA THR A 80 -2.61 5.25 6.72
C THR A 80 -3.77 5.92 6.01
N ALA A 81 -3.64 6.07 4.69
CA ALA A 81 -4.71 6.50 3.82
C ALA A 81 -4.73 5.59 2.60
N THR A 82 -5.90 5.03 2.30
CA THR A 82 -6.06 4.14 1.14
C THR A 82 -6.91 4.86 0.11
N ILE A 83 -6.32 5.11 -1.05
CA ILE A 83 -6.92 5.93 -2.10
C ILE A 83 -7.21 5.04 -3.30
N PRO A 84 -8.48 4.80 -3.65
CA PRO A 84 -8.81 4.08 -4.88
C PRO A 84 -8.39 4.92 -6.08
N LEU A 85 -7.81 4.27 -7.07
CA LEU A 85 -7.35 4.94 -8.28
C LEU A 85 -8.20 4.46 -9.46
N VAL A 86 -8.81 5.39 -10.15
CA VAL A 86 -9.58 5.11 -11.35
C VAL A 86 -8.81 5.68 -12.53
N PRO A 87 -8.33 4.83 -13.44
CA PRO A 87 -7.54 5.32 -14.56
C PRO A 87 -8.39 6.15 -15.52
N ILE A 88 -7.86 7.29 -15.92
CA ILE A 88 -8.48 8.14 -16.92
C ILE A 88 -7.73 8.01 -18.24
N LYS A 89 -6.43 8.13 -18.19
CA LYS A 89 -5.60 8.10 -19.37
C LYS A 89 -4.18 7.68 -19.01
N LYS A 90 -3.57 6.89 -19.87
CA LYS A 90 -2.17 6.52 -19.72
C LYS A 90 -1.34 7.33 -20.70
N TYR A 91 -0.34 8.03 -20.21
CA TYR A 91 0.58 8.80 -21.03
C TYR A 91 1.83 8.00 -21.30
N SER A 92 2.33 8.06 -22.52
CA SER A 92 3.62 7.46 -22.84
C SER A 92 4.74 8.44 -22.48
N VAL A 93 5.87 7.91 -22.10
CA VAL A 93 7.03 8.71 -21.72
C VAL A 93 7.94 8.91 -22.92
#